data_060299714c3c25c0637e0a69fd85b7f5
#
_entry.id   060299714c3c25c0637e0a69fd85b7f5
#
_cell.length_a   1.000
_cell.length_b   1.000
_cell.length_c   1.000
_cell.angle_alpha   90.00
_cell.angle_beta   90.00
_cell.angle_gamma   90.00
#
_symmetry.space_group_name_H-M   'P 1'
#
loop_
_entity.id
_entity.type
_entity.pdbx_description
1 polymer ?
#
loop_
_entity_poly.entity_id
_entity_poly.type
_entity_poly.pdbx_seq_one_letter_code
_entity_poly.pdbx_strand_id
1 'polypeptide(L)'
;MRMRIAWWGPREKPELVWRRAEGLEALARDSDVMVIAAKATEENRGMIDASVMDALGPQGLLVNVARGQLVVEDALIAALREGRLGGAALDVFENEPTPAGRWADVPNVVLTPHMGGATYEAVGRMRDMLLANLAAFFAGEALVSPVG
;
A
#
# COMPACT_ATOMS: atom_id res chain seq x y z
N MET A 1 -13.45 0.80 -17.81
CA MET A 1 -12.14 1.41 -18.12
C MET A 1 -11.15 0.27 -18.38
N ARG A 2 -10.44 0.28 -19.53
CA ARG A 2 -9.41 -0.75 -19.82
C ARG A 2 -8.05 -0.15 -19.48
N MET A 3 -7.52 -0.47 -18.31
CA MET A 3 -6.15 -0.09 -17.90
C MET A 3 -5.17 -1.19 -18.30
N ARG A 4 -3.97 -0.81 -18.74
CA ARG A 4 -2.84 -1.74 -18.88
C ARG A 4 -2.28 -1.96 -17.48
N ILE A 5 -2.04 -3.22 -17.12
CA ILE A 5 -1.50 -3.59 -15.81
C ILE A 5 -0.06 -4.09 -15.99
N ALA A 6 0.83 -3.59 -15.14
CA ALA A 6 2.16 -4.12 -14.93
C ALA A 6 2.40 -4.29 -13.43
N TRP A 7 3.38 -5.08 -13.05
CA TRP A 7 3.69 -5.30 -11.67
C TRP A 7 5.19 -5.48 -11.45
N TRP A 8 5.62 -5.28 -10.23
CA TRP A 8 6.95 -5.62 -9.75
C TRP A 8 6.86 -6.24 -8.36
N GLY A 9 7.77 -7.14 -8.06
CA GLY A 9 7.93 -7.76 -6.75
C GLY A 9 9.19 -8.63 -6.71
N PRO A 10 9.71 -8.95 -5.50
CA PRO A 10 10.99 -9.63 -5.33
C PRO A 10 10.99 -11.07 -5.86
N ARG A 11 9.83 -11.71 -5.91
CA ARG A 11 9.67 -13.09 -6.41
C ARG A 11 8.89 -13.10 -7.69
N GLU A 12 9.20 -14.05 -8.57
CA GLU A 12 8.39 -14.34 -9.75
C GLU A 12 7.02 -14.87 -9.36
N LYS A 13 6.02 -14.54 -10.18
CA LYS A 13 4.63 -14.98 -10.03
C LYS A 13 4.15 -15.48 -11.39
N PRO A 14 4.46 -16.74 -11.74
CA PRO A 14 4.15 -17.29 -13.07
C PRO A 14 2.64 -17.36 -13.34
N GLU A 15 1.81 -17.31 -12.29
CA GLU A 15 0.35 -17.23 -12.38
C GLU A 15 -0.18 -15.88 -12.91
N LEU A 16 0.66 -14.83 -12.90
CA LEU A 16 0.24 -13.51 -13.38
C LEU A 16 0.50 -13.36 -14.87
N VAL A 17 -0.54 -13.00 -15.60
CA VAL A 17 -0.49 -12.77 -17.07
C VAL A 17 0.01 -11.37 -17.45
N TRP A 18 0.16 -10.48 -16.48
CA TRP A 18 0.60 -9.10 -16.71
C TRP A 18 2.12 -8.98 -16.76
N ARG A 19 2.60 -7.98 -17.49
CA ARG A 19 4.03 -7.71 -17.63
C ARG A 19 4.67 -7.44 -16.26
N ARG A 20 5.71 -8.18 -15.93
CA ARG A 20 6.59 -7.85 -14.81
C ARG A 20 7.62 -6.81 -15.27
N ALA A 21 7.78 -5.73 -14.50
CA ALA A 21 8.84 -4.75 -14.71
C ALA A 21 10.19 -5.29 -14.21
N GLU A 22 11.29 -4.77 -14.76
CA GLU A 22 12.65 -5.15 -14.38
C GLU A 22 13.04 -4.66 -12.99
N GLY A 23 12.39 -3.57 -12.51
CA GLY A 23 12.63 -2.97 -11.23
C GLY A 23 11.52 -2.00 -10.85
N LEU A 24 11.60 -1.49 -9.61
CA LEU A 24 10.60 -0.60 -9.05
C LEU A 24 10.54 0.74 -9.79
N GLU A 25 11.70 1.36 -10.06
CA GLU A 25 11.78 2.60 -10.83
C GLU A 25 11.29 2.42 -12.28
N ALA A 26 11.60 1.27 -12.91
CA ALA A 26 11.11 0.94 -14.25
C ALA A 26 9.59 0.80 -14.26
N LEU A 27 9.00 0.18 -13.21
CA LEU A 27 7.55 0.14 -13.04
C LEU A 27 6.97 1.54 -12.89
N ALA A 28 7.57 2.38 -12.05
CA ALA A 28 7.12 3.74 -11.80
C ALA A 28 7.13 4.59 -13.09
N ARG A 29 8.24 4.55 -13.83
CA ARG A 29 8.40 5.31 -15.09
C ARG A 29 7.36 4.94 -16.16
N ASP A 30 6.94 3.68 -16.20
CA ASP A 30 5.98 3.15 -17.18
C ASP A 30 4.52 3.23 -16.68
N SER A 31 4.26 3.85 -15.53
CA SER A 31 2.94 3.88 -14.89
C SER A 31 2.37 5.29 -14.79
N ASP A 32 1.07 5.43 -15.04
CA ASP A 32 0.32 6.64 -14.69
C ASP A 32 -0.16 6.59 -13.24
N VAL A 33 -0.42 5.40 -12.72
CA VAL A 33 -0.85 5.15 -11.33
C VAL A 33 -0.06 3.99 -10.76
N MET A 34 0.62 4.23 -9.65
CA MET A 34 1.36 3.22 -8.91
C MET A 34 0.64 2.88 -7.60
N VAL A 35 0.24 1.61 -7.45
CA VAL A 35 -0.45 1.12 -6.25
C VAL A 35 0.49 0.23 -5.44
N ILE A 36 0.69 0.58 -4.17
CA ILE A 36 1.48 -0.19 -3.23
C ILE A 36 0.57 -1.20 -2.54
N ALA A 37 0.81 -2.50 -2.78
CA ALA A 37 0.07 -3.63 -2.21
C ALA A 37 1.03 -4.71 -1.67
N ALA A 38 2.24 -4.33 -1.30
CA ALA A 38 3.27 -5.23 -0.80
C ALA A 38 3.12 -5.50 0.70
N LYS A 39 3.51 -6.71 1.15
CA LYS A 39 3.71 -6.96 2.58
C LYS A 39 4.91 -6.14 3.06
N ALA A 40 4.73 -5.39 4.14
CA ALA A 40 5.80 -4.62 4.75
C ALA A 40 6.71 -5.53 5.60
N THR A 41 8.02 -5.34 5.44
CA THR A 41 9.09 -5.96 6.23
C THR A 41 10.16 -4.90 6.50
N GLU A 42 11.13 -5.18 7.36
CA GLU A 42 12.25 -4.24 7.58
C GLU A 42 13.12 -4.09 6.32
N GLU A 43 13.23 -5.14 5.49
CA GLU A 43 14.07 -5.11 4.27
C GLU A 43 13.49 -4.18 3.18
N ASN A 44 12.18 -3.95 3.18
CA ASN A 44 11.54 -3.09 2.19
C ASN A 44 11.02 -1.77 2.78
N ARG A 45 11.46 -1.42 3.98
CA ARG A 45 11.19 -0.12 4.60
C ARG A 45 11.70 1.01 3.68
N GLY A 46 10.85 1.99 3.39
CA GLY A 46 11.20 3.13 2.56
C GLY A 46 11.49 2.79 1.09
N MET A 47 11.01 1.63 0.61
CA MET A 47 11.23 1.21 -0.79
C MET A 47 10.67 2.19 -1.82
N ILE A 48 9.67 2.98 -1.44
CA ILE A 48 9.15 4.08 -2.26
C ILE A 48 9.80 5.37 -1.76
N ASP A 49 10.91 5.67 -2.34
CA ASP A 49 11.74 6.83 -2.05
C ASP A 49 11.62 7.94 -3.11
N ALA A 50 12.45 8.97 -3.02
CA ALA A 50 12.44 10.08 -3.95
C ALA A 50 12.71 9.63 -5.41
N SER A 51 13.57 8.64 -5.63
CA SER A 51 13.93 8.17 -6.98
C SER A 51 12.74 7.51 -7.68
N VAL A 52 11.97 6.73 -6.93
CA VAL A 52 10.73 6.08 -7.43
C VAL A 52 9.65 7.13 -7.73
N MET A 53 9.51 8.15 -6.86
CA MET A 53 8.55 9.23 -7.06
C MET A 53 8.91 10.11 -8.27
N ASP A 54 10.18 10.42 -8.44
CA ASP A 54 10.68 11.16 -9.60
C ASP A 54 10.52 10.37 -10.91
N ALA A 55 10.69 9.05 -10.85
CA ALA A 55 10.44 8.17 -11.98
C ALA A 55 8.95 8.10 -12.37
N LEU A 56 8.05 8.14 -11.39
CA LEU A 56 6.59 8.19 -11.61
C LEU A 56 6.17 9.55 -12.19
N GLY A 57 6.83 10.62 -11.76
CA GLY A 57 6.80 11.93 -12.40
C GLY A 57 5.58 12.81 -12.09
N PRO A 58 5.56 14.02 -12.66
CA PRO A 58 4.62 15.10 -12.30
C PRO A 58 3.17 14.86 -12.75
N GLN A 59 2.89 13.81 -13.51
CA GLN A 59 1.54 13.39 -13.88
C GLN A 59 1.14 12.10 -13.17
N GLY A 60 2.08 11.46 -12.46
CA GLY A 60 1.88 10.18 -11.80
C GLY A 60 1.11 10.29 -10.49
N LEU A 61 0.35 9.26 -10.18
CA LEU A 61 -0.39 9.12 -8.92
C LEU A 61 0.18 7.96 -8.11
N LEU A 62 0.54 8.21 -6.85
CA LEU A 62 0.95 7.20 -5.89
C LEU A 62 -0.23 6.83 -4.97
N VAL A 63 -0.53 5.54 -4.86
CA VAL A 63 -1.59 5.04 -3.97
C VAL A 63 -0.98 4.07 -2.97
N ASN A 64 -1.11 4.34 -1.67
CA ASN A 64 -0.66 3.42 -0.62
C ASN A 64 -1.84 2.91 0.21
N VAL A 65 -2.15 1.63 0.04
CA VAL A 65 -3.15 0.87 0.80
C VAL A 65 -2.53 -0.32 1.54
N ALA A 66 -1.21 -0.36 1.62
CA ALA A 66 -0.45 -1.43 2.26
C ALA A 66 -0.03 -1.07 3.69
N ARG A 67 1.13 -0.40 3.85
CA ARG A 67 1.65 0.10 5.13
C ARG A 67 2.45 1.37 4.90
N GLY A 68 2.37 2.31 5.85
CA GLY A 68 3.07 3.60 5.77
C GLY A 68 4.58 3.49 5.66
N GLN A 69 5.19 2.57 6.41
CA GLN A 69 6.64 2.36 6.41
C GLN A 69 7.26 2.03 5.03
N LEU A 70 6.44 1.66 4.03
CA LEU A 70 6.93 1.37 2.67
C LEU A 70 7.29 2.64 1.90
N VAL A 71 6.78 3.79 2.32
CA VAL A 71 6.96 5.09 1.69
C VAL A 71 7.82 5.97 2.60
N VAL A 72 8.78 6.67 2.03
CA VAL A 72 9.51 7.74 2.72
C VAL A 72 8.63 8.98 2.70
N GLU A 73 7.82 9.20 3.77
CA GLU A 73 6.80 10.26 3.80
C GLU A 73 7.37 11.66 3.61
N ASP A 74 8.55 11.95 4.16
CA ASP A 74 9.20 13.26 3.97
C ASP A 74 9.55 13.51 2.51
N ALA A 75 10.01 12.48 1.79
CA ALA A 75 10.27 12.56 0.36
C ALA A 75 8.97 12.73 -0.45
N LEU A 76 7.90 12.05 -0.05
CA LEU A 76 6.58 12.19 -0.68
C LEU A 76 6.03 13.62 -0.52
N ILE A 77 6.08 14.16 0.68
CA ILE A 77 5.63 15.53 0.97
C ILE A 77 6.45 16.54 0.14
N ALA A 78 7.77 16.37 0.07
CA ALA A 78 8.63 17.22 -0.74
C ALA A 78 8.30 17.11 -2.23
N ALA A 79 8.14 15.89 -2.76
CA ALA A 79 7.82 15.66 -4.18
C ALA A 79 6.47 16.30 -4.58
N LEU A 80 5.45 16.22 -3.72
CA LEU A 80 4.14 16.84 -3.96
C LEU A 80 4.23 18.38 -3.93
N ARG A 81 4.92 18.95 -2.93
CA ARG A 81 5.10 20.41 -2.81
C ARG A 81 5.89 21.01 -3.96
N GLU A 82 6.88 20.30 -4.46
CA GLU A 82 7.74 20.70 -5.56
C GLU A 82 7.15 20.38 -6.94
N GLY A 83 5.99 19.70 -7.00
CA GLY A 83 5.34 19.31 -8.25
C GLY A 83 6.09 18.23 -9.03
N ARG A 84 6.99 17.49 -8.37
CA ARG A 84 7.73 16.34 -8.96
C ARG A 84 6.86 15.10 -9.06
N LEU A 85 5.82 15.00 -8.22
CA LEU A 85 4.79 13.98 -8.25
C LEU A 85 3.42 14.65 -8.44
N GLY A 86 2.55 14.07 -9.27
CA GLY A 86 1.24 14.62 -9.60
C GLY A 86 0.24 14.57 -8.46
N GLY A 87 0.24 13.50 -7.66
CA GLY A 87 -0.65 13.36 -6.52
C GLY A 87 -0.42 12.07 -5.73
N ALA A 88 -1.06 11.96 -4.56
CA ALA A 88 -1.04 10.76 -3.75
C ALA A 88 -2.39 10.47 -3.08
N ALA A 89 -2.70 9.18 -2.88
CA ALA A 89 -3.81 8.71 -2.06
C ALA A 89 -3.29 7.72 -1.01
N LEU A 90 -3.49 8.03 0.27
CA LEU A 90 -2.93 7.28 1.38
C LEU A 90 -4.03 6.84 2.34
N ASP A 91 -4.11 5.54 2.62
CA ASP A 91 -4.93 4.98 3.69
C ASP A 91 -4.09 4.63 4.93
N VAL A 92 -2.76 4.65 4.80
CA VAL A 92 -1.80 4.24 5.82
C VAL A 92 -0.65 5.23 5.92
N PHE A 93 -0.08 5.38 7.13
CA PHE A 93 0.94 6.39 7.43
C PHE A 93 2.13 5.77 8.18
N GLU A 94 3.29 6.43 8.13
CA GLU A 94 4.48 6.01 8.86
C GLU A 94 4.22 5.98 10.37
N ASN A 95 3.51 7.00 10.87
CA ASN A 95 3.03 7.07 12.25
C ASN A 95 1.51 7.15 12.25
N GLU A 96 0.84 6.28 12.98
CA GLU A 96 -0.62 6.23 13.09
C GLU A 96 -1.06 6.36 14.56
N PRO A 97 -1.95 7.33 14.89
CA PRO A 97 -2.55 8.31 13.98
C PRO A 97 -1.55 9.37 13.51
N THR A 98 -1.62 9.73 12.21
CA THR A 98 -0.76 10.77 11.67
C THR A 98 -1.17 12.16 12.22
N PRO A 99 -0.20 13.03 12.59
CA PRO A 99 -0.53 14.37 13.04
C PRO A 99 -1.23 15.20 11.94
N ALA A 100 -2.36 15.83 12.26
CA ALA A 100 -3.14 16.60 11.29
C ALA A 100 -2.33 17.70 10.58
N GLY A 101 -1.41 18.36 11.29
CA GLY A 101 -0.56 19.41 10.71
C GLY A 101 0.48 18.91 9.70
N ARG A 102 0.78 17.60 9.67
CA ARG A 102 1.77 17.04 8.74
C ARG A 102 1.35 17.18 7.27
N TRP A 103 0.05 17.07 7.01
CA TRP A 103 -0.53 17.04 5.66
C TRP A 103 -1.32 18.30 5.29
N ALA A 104 -1.49 19.25 6.24
CA ALA A 104 -2.39 20.39 6.08
C ALA A 104 -2.11 21.25 4.83
N ASP A 105 -0.81 21.45 4.50
CA ASP A 105 -0.38 22.27 3.38
C ASP A 105 0.24 21.43 2.24
N VAL A 106 -0.06 20.14 2.18
CA VAL A 106 0.43 19.26 1.11
C VAL A 106 -0.60 19.23 -0.03
N PRO A 107 -0.23 19.65 -1.25
CA PRO A 107 -1.16 19.68 -2.37
C PRO A 107 -1.44 18.28 -2.92
N ASN A 108 -2.58 18.13 -3.62
CA ASN A 108 -2.93 16.94 -4.39
C ASN A 108 -2.89 15.62 -3.61
N VAL A 109 -3.26 15.65 -2.33
CA VAL A 109 -3.28 14.45 -1.48
C VAL A 109 -4.71 14.12 -1.04
N VAL A 110 -5.05 12.83 -1.10
CA VAL A 110 -6.28 12.25 -0.53
C VAL A 110 -5.87 11.33 0.61
N LEU A 111 -6.46 11.53 1.79
CA LEU A 111 -6.14 10.78 3.00
C LEU A 111 -7.38 10.08 3.53
N THR A 112 -7.24 8.81 3.92
CA THR A 112 -8.25 8.06 4.66
C THR A 112 -7.61 7.46 5.92
N PRO A 113 -8.36 7.31 7.04
CA PRO A 113 -7.76 6.99 8.33
C PRO A 113 -7.62 5.47 8.55
N HIS A 114 -6.84 4.79 7.71
CA HIS A 114 -6.55 3.35 7.75
C HIS A 114 -7.83 2.50 7.84
N MET A 115 -8.75 2.74 6.92
CA MET A 115 -10.05 2.11 6.93
C MET A 115 -10.36 1.25 5.69
N GLY A 116 -9.39 1.02 4.83
CA GLY A 116 -9.60 0.23 3.60
C GLY A 116 -10.12 -1.19 3.84
N GLY A 117 -9.83 -1.78 5.02
CA GLY A 117 -10.36 -3.07 5.45
C GLY A 117 -11.64 -3.00 6.30
N ALA A 118 -12.12 -1.81 6.68
CA ALA A 118 -13.20 -1.63 7.65
C ALA A 118 -14.59 -1.58 7.00
N THR A 119 -14.93 -2.58 6.17
CA THR A 119 -16.30 -2.75 5.67
C THR A 119 -17.12 -3.60 6.63
N TYR A 120 -18.45 -3.45 6.62
CA TYR A 120 -19.34 -4.29 7.44
C TYR A 120 -19.15 -5.78 7.18
N GLU A 121 -18.94 -6.16 5.90
CA GLU A 121 -18.69 -7.53 5.50
C GLU A 121 -17.33 -8.05 5.98
N ALA A 122 -16.28 -7.23 5.92
CA ALA A 122 -14.96 -7.62 6.41
C ALA A 122 -14.95 -7.81 7.92
N VAL A 123 -15.54 -6.87 8.67
CA VAL A 123 -15.68 -6.96 10.13
C VAL A 123 -16.53 -8.18 10.52
N GLY A 124 -17.63 -8.44 9.78
CA GLY A 124 -18.45 -9.64 9.98
C GLY A 124 -17.63 -10.94 9.82
N ARG A 125 -16.89 -11.06 8.73
CA ARG A 125 -16.01 -12.22 8.48
C ARG A 125 -14.90 -12.37 9.53
N MET A 126 -14.30 -11.29 9.99
CA MET A 126 -13.28 -11.33 11.06
C MET A 126 -13.88 -11.86 12.36
N ARG A 127 -15.08 -11.37 12.75
CA ARG A 127 -15.81 -11.86 13.92
C ARG A 127 -16.12 -13.35 13.81
N ASP A 128 -16.67 -13.78 12.68
CA ASP A 128 -17.08 -15.18 12.47
C ASP A 128 -15.86 -16.12 12.49
N MET A 129 -14.73 -15.70 11.92
CA MET A 129 -13.47 -16.43 11.96
C MET A 129 -12.92 -16.52 13.40
N LEU A 130 -12.99 -15.44 14.17
CA LEU A 130 -12.60 -15.44 15.58
C LEU A 130 -13.43 -16.45 16.38
N LEU A 131 -14.75 -16.41 16.22
CA LEU A 131 -15.65 -17.33 16.92
C LEU A 131 -15.40 -18.79 16.53
N ALA A 132 -15.14 -19.07 15.25
CA ALA A 132 -14.82 -20.41 14.77
C ALA A 132 -13.50 -20.93 15.38
N ASN A 133 -12.46 -20.09 15.44
CA ASN A 133 -11.20 -20.46 16.09
C ASN A 133 -11.35 -20.69 17.60
N LEU A 134 -12.13 -19.88 18.30
CA LEU A 134 -12.41 -20.09 19.73
C LEU A 134 -13.17 -21.40 19.96
N ALA A 135 -14.17 -21.70 19.16
CA ALA A 135 -14.91 -22.95 19.25
C ALA A 135 -14.02 -24.17 19.04
N ALA A 136 -13.18 -24.15 17.98
CA ALA A 136 -12.21 -25.23 17.69
C ALA A 136 -11.21 -25.40 18.84
N PHE A 137 -10.67 -24.28 19.37
CA PHE A 137 -9.73 -24.32 20.48
C PHE A 137 -10.32 -25.00 21.73
N PHE A 138 -11.53 -24.63 22.16
CA PHE A 138 -12.16 -25.20 23.30
C PHE A 138 -12.66 -26.65 23.08
N ALA A 139 -12.91 -27.04 21.83
CA ALA A 139 -13.21 -28.42 21.45
C ALA A 139 -11.96 -29.33 21.34
N GLY A 140 -10.74 -28.77 21.42
CA GLY A 140 -9.50 -29.51 21.19
C GLY A 140 -9.27 -29.86 19.72
N GLU A 141 -9.90 -29.16 18.81
CA GLU A 141 -9.81 -29.35 17.36
C GLU A 141 -8.75 -28.42 16.73
N ALA A 142 -8.37 -28.71 15.48
CA ALA A 142 -7.46 -27.85 14.73
C ALA A 142 -8.11 -26.47 14.45
N LEU A 143 -7.33 -25.40 14.62
CA LEU A 143 -7.80 -24.05 14.32
C LEU A 143 -8.12 -23.90 12.83
N VAL A 144 -9.14 -23.12 12.52
CA VAL A 144 -9.56 -22.81 11.13
C VAL A 144 -8.51 -21.92 10.43
N SER A 145 -7.85 -21.03 11.18
CA SER A 145 -6.80 -20.13 10.66
C SER A 145 -5.62 -20.06 11.63
N PRO A 146 -4.77 -21.11 11.69
CA PRO A 146 -3.60 -21.07 12.55
C PRO A 146 -2.60 -20.04 12.04
N VAL A 147 -1.93 -19.35 12.98
CA VAL A 147 -0.78 -18.49 12.70
C VAL A 147 0.48 -19.35 12.89
N GLY A 148 1.24 -19.54 11.83
CA GLY A 148 2.53 -20.24 11.83
C GLY A 148 3.72 -19.30 11.82
#